data_31a22537958c4e64c782b504114b86fe
#
_entry.id   31a22537958c4e64c782b504114b86fe
#
_cell.length_a   1.000
_cell.length_b   1.000
_cell.length_c   1.000
_cell.angle_alpha   90.00
_cell.angle_beta   90.00
_cell.angle_gamma   90.00
#
_symmetry.space_group_name_H-M   'P 1'
#
loop_
_entity.id
_entity.type
_entity.pdbx_description
1 polymer ?
#
loop_
_entity_poly.entity_id
_entity_poly.type
_entity_poly.pdbx_seq_one_letter_code
_entity_poly.pdbx_strand_id
1 'polypeptide(L)'
;MSPRVPAPPALYELESEVMEEVWRQGRTNVRAVMEALNKKRKKDRAYTTYMTIMARLARKGLLYREREGRTDAYWPRFTREEFLRSRAQQEVSTLVSEFGEVALVHFAKEIGKLDPARAKALRRLARGA
;
A
#
# COMPACT_ATOMS: atom_id res chain seq x y z
N MET A 1 11.00 -23.50 -8.52
CA MET A 1 10.30 -22.65 -7.54
C MET A 1 10.71 -21.22 -7.77
N SER A 2 9.73 -20.36 -8.04
CA SER A 2 10.02 -18.96 -8.27
C SER A 2 10.52 -18.31 -6.98
N PRO A 3 11.57 -17.46 -7.06
CA PRO A 3 11.98 -16.72 -5.88
C PRO A 3 10.84 -15.83 -5.38
N ARG A 4 10.59 -15.86 -4.10
CA ARG A 4 9.57 -15.00 -3.50
C ARG A 4 10.01 -13.55 -3.60
N VAL A 5 9.16 -12.74 -4.19
CA VAL A 5 9.34 -11.29 -4.10
C VAL A 5 9.07 -10.91 -2.64
N PRO A 6 10.01 -10.22 -1.98
CA PRO A 6 9.76 -9.78 -0.61
C PRO A 6 8.48 -8.97 -0.51
N ALA A 7 7.72 -9.16 0.56
CA ALA A 7 6.52 -8.37 0.81
C ALA A 7 6.92 -6.88 0.92
N PRO A 8 6.13 -5.94 0.35
CA PRO A 8 6.43 -4.53 0.51
C PRO A 8 6.35 -4.11 1.98
N PRO A 9 7.16 -3.12 2.39
CA PRO A 9 7.12 -2.63 3.76
C PRO A 9 5.83 -1.90 4.10
N ALA A 10 5.54 -1.79 5.39
CA ALA A 10 4.44 -0.97 5.86
C ALA A 10 4.71 0.51 5.53
N LEU A 11 3.64 1.27 5.34
CA LEU A 11 3.72 2.68 5.03
C LEU A 11 3.33 3.53 6.23
N TYR A 12 4.05 4.63 6.43
CA TYR A 12 3.62 5.67 7.35
C TYR A 12 2.51 6.50 6.71
N GLU A 13 1.80 7.27 7.51
CA GLU A 13 0.61 8.00 7.07
C GLU A 13 0.84 8.85 5.81
N LEU A 14 1.87 9.69 5.79
CA LEU A 14 2.17 10.53 4.63
C LEU A 14 2.61 9.71 3.42
N GLU A 15 3.36 8.65 3.65
CA GLU A 15 3.73 7.72 2.58
C GLU A 15 2.49 7.08 1.95
N SER A 16 1.50 6.72 2.78
CA SER A 16 0.24 6.16 2.29
C SER A 16 -0.53 7.15 1.44
N GLU A 17 -0.62 8.41 1.88
CA GLU A 17 -1.28 9.47 1.09
C GLU A 17 -0.61 9.64 -0.27
N VAL A 18 0.72 9.68 -0.29
CA VAL A 18 1.49 9.84 -1.53
C VAL A 18 1.29 8.63 -2.44
N MET A 19 1.37 7.41 -1.91
CA MET A 19 1.16 6.21 -2.71
C MET A 19 -0.25 6.16 -3.31
N GLU A 20 -1.29 6.51 -2.55
CA GLU A 20 -2.65 6.55 -3.10
C GLU A 20 -2.73 7.51 -4.28
N GLU A 21 -2.08 8.67 -4.18
CA GLU A 21 -2.08 9.65 -5.26
C GLU A 21 -1.27 9.17 -6.47
N VAL A 22 -0.13 8.52 -6.24
CA VAL A 22 0.67 7.93 -7.33
C VAL A 22 -0.11 6.84 -8.05
N TRP A 23 -0.79 5.96 -7.31
CA TRP A 23 -1.63 4.94 -7.96
C TRP A 23 -2.73 5.57 -8.80
N ARG A 24 -3.32 6.66 -8.34
CA ARG A 24 -4.35 7.37 -9.09
C ARG A 24 -3.81 8.00 -10.37
N GLN A 25 -2.62 8.60 -10.31
CA GLN A 25 -2.02 9.30 -11.45
C GLN A 25 -1.26 8.38 -12.42
N GLY A 26 -0.69 7.29 -11.92
CA GLY A 26 0.19 6.43 -12.69
C GLY A 26 1.60 7.01 -12.77
N ARG A 27 2.12 7.24 -13.97
CA ARG A 27 3.42 7.89 -14.13
C ARG A 27 3.27 9.37 -13.80
N THR A 28 4.06 9.85 -12.85
CA THR A 28 3.89 11.18 -12.28
C THR A 28 5.25 11.78 -11.84
N ASN A 29 5.19 12.92 -11.18
CA ASN A 29 6.36 13.59 -10.62
C ASN A 29 5.99 14.26 -9.28
N VAL A 30 6.99 14.77 -8.59
CA VAL A 30 6.80 15.37 -7.26
C VAL A 30 5.81 16.53 -7.29
N ARG A 31 5.92 17.41 -8.29
CA ARG A 31 5.04 18.58 -8.41
C ARG A 31 3.57 18.18 -8.58
N ALA A 32 3.31 17.23 -9.45
CA ALA A 32 1.94 16.78 -9.70
C ALA A 32 1.30 16.16 -8.47
N VAL A 33 2.07 15.37 -7.71
CA VAL A 33 1.59 14.78 -6.46
C VAL A 33 1.35 15.87 -5.41
N MET A 34 2.30 16.79 -5.26
CA MET A 34 2.18 17.92 -4.34
C MET A 34 0.92 18.75 -4.62
N GLU A 35 0.72 19.14 -5.87
CA GLU A 35 -0.43 19.96 -6.24
C GLU A 35 -1.75 19.25 -5.93
N ALA A 36 -1.85 17.97 -6.24
CA ALA A 36 -3.05 17.19 -5.97
C ALA A 36 -3.33 17.06 -4.47
N LEU A 37 -2.33 16.75 -3.67
CA LEU A 37 -2.51 16.55 -2.24
C LEU A 37 -2.70 17.87 -1.49
N ASN A 38 -1.99 18.93 -1.88
CA ASN A 38 -2.14 20.23 -1.22
C ASN A 38 -3.53 20.84 -1.44
N LYS A 39 -4.18 20.57 -2.55
CA LYS A 39 -5.56 21.01 -2.79
C LYS A 39 -6.55 20.52 -1.74
N LYS A 40 -6.26 19.39 -1.10
CA LYS A 40 -7.12 18.76 -0.09
C LYS A 40 -6.82 19.23 1.33
N ARG A 41 -5.85 20.13 1.50
CA ARG A 41 -5.35 20.54 2.80
C ARG A 41 -5.57 22.03 3.03
N LYS A 42 -5.79 22.39 4.30
CA LYS A 42 -5.88 23.80 4.70
C LYS A 42 -4.54 24.51 4.64
N LYS A 43 -3.47 23.78 4.95
CA LYS A 43 -2.10 24.30 4.93
C LYS A 43 -1.23 23.43 4.03
N ASP A 44 -0.56 24.04 3.07
CA ASP A 44 0.29 23.34 2.14
C ASP A 44 1.52 22.75 2.82
N ARG A 45 1.90 21.55 2.40
CA ARG A 45 3.21 20.98 2.70
C ARG A 45 4.20 21.46 1.64
N ALA A 46 5.45 21.62 2.04
CA ALA A 46 6.51 22.08 1.15
C ALA A 46 6.84 21.03 0.06
N TYR A 47 7.30 21.51 -1.08
CA TYR A 47 7.78 20.67 -2.17
C TYR A 47 8.84 19.68 -1.69
N THR A 48 9.79 20.13 -0.86
CA THR A 48 10.86 19.28 -0.33
C THR A 48 10.36 18.13 0.51
N THR A 49 9.22 18.30 1.19
CA THR A 49 8.59 17.23 1.95
C THR A 49 8.16 16.09 1.01
N TYR A 50 7.46 16.43 -0.06
CA TYR A 50 7.03 15.43 -1.05
C TYR A 50 8.23 14.81 -1.78
N MET A 51 9.23 15.62 -2.11
CA MET A 51 10.44 15.13 -2.75
C MET A 51 11.13 14.07 -1.89
N THR A 52 11.28 14.33 -0.60
CA THR A 52 11.90 13.41 0.35
C THR A 52 11.08 12.11 0.48
N ILE A 53 9.76 12.23 0.57
CA ILE A 53 8.87 11.07 0.70
C ILE A 53 8.93 10.20 -0.55
N MET A 54 8.87 10.80 -1.74
CA MET A 54 8.88 10.02 -2.98
C MET A 54 10.23 9.34 -3.22
N ALA A 55 11.32 10.02 -2.89
CA ALA A 55 12.66 9.42 -2.94
C ALA A 55 12.77 8.23 -1.97
N ARG A 56 12.17 8.36 -0.78
CA ARG A 56 12.14 7.29 0.22
C ARG A 56 11.33 6.09 -0.28
N LEU A 57 10.17 6.34 -0.89
CA LEU A 57 9.34 5.27 -1.46
C LEU A 57 10.07 4.52 -2.57
N ALA A 58 10.83 5.22 -3.40
CA ALA A 58 11.66 4.60 -4.41
C ALA A 58 12.75 3.72 -3.78
N ARG A 59 13.41 4.20 -2.72
CA ARG A 59 14.42 3.41 -2.00
C ARG A 59 13.81 2.17 -1.33
N LYS A 60 12.58 2.28 -0.86
CA LYS A 60 11.85 1.14 -0.27
C LYS A 60 11.38 0.13 -1.32
N GLY A 61 11.54 0.43 -2.60
CA GLY A 61 11.13 -0.46 -3.67
C GLY A 61 9.65 -0.39 -4.02
N LEU A 62 8.95 0.69 -3.61
CA LEU A 62 7.53 0.86 -3.89
C LEU A 62 7.27 1.68 -5.14
N LEU A 63 8.23 2.51 -5.53
CA LEU A 63 8.19 3.30 -6.75
C LEU A 63 9.41 3.02 -7.61
N TYR A 64 9.21 3.06 -8.92
CA TYR A 64 10.29 3.23 -9.87
C TYR A 64 10.56 4.71 -10.02
N ARG A 65 11.79 5.04 -10.38
CA ARG A 65 12.24 6.42 -10.53
C ARG A 65 13.15 6.52 -11.75
N GLU A 66 12.87 7.49 -12.61
CA GLU A 66 13.67 7.69 -13.82
C GLU A 66 13.82 9.19 -14.08
N ARG A 67 15.02 9.60 -14.41
CA ARG A 67 15.29 11.01 -14.75
C ARG A 67 14.63 11.37 -16.07
N GLU A 68 13.83 12.43 -16.05
CA GLU A 68 13.22 13.03 -17.25
C GLU A 68 13.53 14.51 -17.28
N GLY A 69 14.51 14.91 -18.09
CA GLY A 69 14.94 16.30 -18.14
C GLY A 69 15.51 16.73 -16.79
N ARG A 70 14.88 17.76 -16.17
CA ARG A 70 15.34 18.32 -14.89
C ARG A 70 14.65 17.72 -13.68
N THR A 71 13.67 16.86 -13.90
CA THR A 71 12.91 16.24 -12.83
C THR A 71 12.95 14.73 -12.95
N ASP A 72 12.49 14.06 -11.90
CA ASP A 72 12.34 12.61 -11.92
C ASP A 72 10.89 12.23 -12.14
N ALA A 73 10.67 11.27 -13.01
CA ALA A 73 9.38 10.60 -13.12
C ALA A 73 9.33 9.45 -12.11
N TYR A 74 8.17 9.22 -11.56
CA TYR A 74 7.91 8.13 -10.64
C TYR A 74 6.68 7.35 -11.09
N TRP A 75 6.66 6.05 -10.87
CA TRP A 75 5.48 5.22 -11.10
C TRP A 75 5.48 4.02 -10.17
N PRO A 76 4.31 3.43 -9.88
CA PRO A 76 4.23 2.34 -8.92
C PRO A 76 4.94 1.08 -9.42
N ARG A 77 5.65 0.43 -8.52
CA ARG A 77 6.22 -0.89 -8.78
C ARG A 77 5.16 -1.99 -8.65
N PHE A 78 4.18 -1.78 -7.77
CA PHE A 78 3.08 -2.70 -7.53
C PHE A 78 1.76 -1.97 -7.77
N THR A 79 0.75 -2.67 -8.27
CA THR A 79 -0.59 -2.10 -8.28
C THR A 79 -1.07 -1.95 -6.83
N ARG A 80 -2.07 -1.09 -6.62
CA ARG A 80 -2.68 -0.92 -5.31
C ARG A 80 -3.18 -2.26 -4.76
N GLU A 81 -3.83 -3.05 -5.62
CA GLU A 81 -4.35 -4.36 -5.25
C GLU A 81 -3.25 -5.35 -4.86
N GLU A 82 -2.17 -5.41 -5.63
CA GLU A 82 -1.01 -6.25 -5.31
C GLU A 82 -0.40 -5.85 -3.96
N PHE A 83 -0.26 -4.54 -3.73
CA PHE A 83 0.28 -4.02 -2.48
C PHE A 83 -0.59 -4.42 -1.29
N LEU A 84 -1.91 -4.18 -1.37
CA LEU A 84 -2.83 -4.50 -0.28
C LEU A 84 -2.85 -6.00 0.02
N ARG A 85 -2.85 -6.82 -1.02
CA ARG A 85 -2.83 -8.29 -0.86
C ARG A 85 -1.56 -8.74 -0.13
N SER A 86 -0.40 -8.27 -0.57
CA SER A 86 0.88 -8.63 0.05
C SER A 86 0.98 -8.12 1.48
N ARG A 87 0.53 -6.89 1.75
CA ARG A 87 0.55 -6.33 3.10
C ARG A 87 -0.40 -7.07 4.03
N ALA A 88 -1.61 -7.35 3.57
CA ALA A 88 -2.60 -8.08 4.38
C ALA A 88 -2.10 -9.48 4.72
N GLN A 89 -1.54 -10.19 3.75
CA GLN A 89 -0.98 -11.52 3.97
C GLN A 89 0.14 -11.48 5.00
N GLN A 90 1.03 -10.50 4.91
CA GLN A 90 2.14 -10.35 5.85
C GLN A 90 1.65 -10.04 7.27
N GLU A 91 0.68 -9.13 7.39
CA GLU A 91 0.12 -8.76 8.71
C GLU A 91 -0.60 -9.94 9.37
N VAL A 92 -1.41 -10.68 8.62
CA VAL A 92 -2.10 -11.87 9.13
C VAL A 92 -1.08 -12.91 9.59
N SER A 93 -0.06 -13.17 8.77
CA SER A 93 1.00 -14.13 9.11
C SER A 93 1.73 -13.73 10.39
N THR A 94 2.04 -12.45 10.55
CA THR A 94 2.70 -11.92 11.74
C THR A 94 1.83 -12.10 12.98
N LEU A 95 0.55 -11.75 12.88
CA LEU A 95 -0.39 -11.89 14.00
C LEU A 95 -0.53 -13.34 14.44
N VAL A 96 -0.65 -14.26 13.49
CA VAL A 96 -0.74 -15.69 13.79
C VAL A 96 0.56 -16.19 14.41
N SER A 97 1.70 -15.75 13.91
CA SER A 97 3.01 -16.11 14.46
C SER A 97 3.19 -15.63 15.90
N GLU A 98 2.76 -14.39 16.19
CA GLU A 98 2.92 -13.79 17.53
C GLU A 98 1.90 -14.29 18.55
N PHE A 99 0.65 -14.46 18.13
CA PHE A 99 -0.47 -14.72 19.04
C PHE A 99 -1.10 -16.11 18.88
N GLY A 100 -0.69 -16.88 17.84
CA GLY A 100 -1.17 -18.24 17.65
C GLY A 100 -2.68 -18.34 17.48
N GLU A 101 -3.28 -19.31 18.15
CA GLU A 101 -4.73 -19.55 18.04
C GLU A 101 -5.59 -18.37 18.50
N VAL A 102 -5.07 -17.52 19.41
CA VAL A 102 -5.83 -16.35 19.85
C VAL A 102 -6.14 -15.42 18.67
N ALA A 103 -5.18 -15.23 17.76
CA ALA A 103 -5.42 -14.45 16.55
C ALA A 103 -6.51 -15.10 15.67
N LEU A 104 -6.44 -16.40 15.49
CA LEU A 104 -7.41 -17.15 14.68
C LEU A 104 -8.83 -17.07 15.26
N VAL A 105 -8.96 -17.14 16.59
CA VAL A 105 -10.25 -16.98 17.27
C VAL A 105 -10.85 -15.60 16.99
N HIS A 106 -10.03 -14.53 17.07
CA HIS A 106 -10.52 -13.18 16.82
C HIS A 106 -10.88 -12.97 15.36
N PHE A 107 -10.14 -13.53 14.41
CA PHE A 107 -10.53 -13.51 13.00
C PHE A 107 -11.86 -14.22 12.77
N ALA A 108 -12.06 -15.37 13.39
CA ALA A 108 -13.32 -16.09 13.31
C ALA A 108 -14.50 -15.27 13.85
N LYS A 109 -14.29 -14.57 14.97
CA LYS A 109 -15.31 -13.67 15.54
C LYS A 109 -15.67 -12.53 14.59
N GLU A 110 -14.67 -11.92 13.94
CA GLU A 110 -14.91 -10.85 12.97
C GLU A 110 -15.71 -11.37 11.76
N ILE A 111 -15.35 -12.55 11.26
CA ILE A 111 -16.09 -13.19 10.16
C ILE A 111 -17.52 -13.47 10.57
N GLY A 112 -17.73 -13.92 11.82
CA GLY A 112 -19.05 -14.19 12.36
C GLY A 112 -19.98 -12.97 12.46
N LYS A 113 -19.43 -11.75 12.45
CA LYS A 113 -20.21 -10.52 12.45
C LYS A 113 -20.72 -10.14 11.06
N LEU A 114 -20.21 -10.79 10.01
CA LEU A 114 -20.63 -10.54 8.64
C LEU A 114 -21.96 -11.23 8.37
N ASP A 115 -22.73 -10.69 7.39
CA ASP A 115 -23.90 -11.41 6.95
C ASP A 115 -23.49 -12.73 6.27
N PRO A 116 -24.39 -13.74 6.23
CA PRO A 116 -24.03 -15.06 5.71
C PRO A 116 -23.58 -15.06 4.25
N ALA A 117 -24.16 -14.21 3.42
CA ALA A 117 -23.80 -14.12 2.00
C ALA A 117 -22.36 -13.60 1.83
N ARG A 118 -21.98 -12.58 2.59
CA ARG A 118 -20.63 -12.01 2.54
C ARG A 118 -19.59 -13.00 3.08
N ALA A 119 -19.91 -13.66 4.19
CA ALA A 119 -19.02 -14.67 4.77
C ALA A 119 -18.77 -15.82 3.78
N LYS A 120 -19.83 -16.27 3.10
CA LYS A 120 -19.72 -17.32 2.07
C LYS A 120 -18.87 -16.87 0.89
N ALA A 121 -19.06 -15.63 0.43
CA ALA A 121 -18.27 -15.06 -0.67
C ALA A 121 -16.78 -14.99 -0.31
N LEU A 122 -16.44 -14.57 0.91
CA LEU A 122 -15.05 -14.51 1.38
C LEU A 122 -14.40 -15.88 1.47
N ARG A 123 -15.14 -16.89 1.97
CA ARG A 123 -14.64 -18.26 2.02
C ARG A 123 -14.35 -18.82 0.63
N ARG A 124 -15.19 -18.47 -0.34
CA ARG A 124 -14.99 -18.87 -1.74
C ARG A 124 -13.72 -18.26 -2.31
N LEU A 125 -13.49 -16.96 -2.07
CA LEU A 125 -12.28 -16.27 -2.49
C LEU A 125 -11.03 -16.88 -1.85
N ALA A 126 -11.10 -17.21 -0.57
CA ALA A 126 -9.98 -17.81 0.14
C ALA A 126 -9.61 -19.17 -0.44
N ARG A 127 -10.58 -19.95 -0.88
CA ARG A 127 -10.32 -21.27 -1.51
C ARG A 127 -9.72 -21.15 -2.90
N GLY A 128 -10.02 -20.06 -3.61
CA GLY A 128 -9.49 -19.81 -4.95
C GLY A 128 -8.15 -19.07 -4.96
N ALA A 129 -7.70 -18.63 -3.82
CA ALA A 129 -6.49 -17.82 -3.72
C ALA A 129 -5.22 -18.68 -3.71
#